data_b9c5ab0dce5ede6181490cabef5f41f4
#
_entry.id   b9c5ab0dce5ede6181490cabef5f41f4
#
_cell.length_a   1.000
_cell.length_b   1.000
_cell.length_c   1.000
_cell.angle_alpha   90.00
_cell.angle_beta   90.00
_cell.angle_gamma   90.00
#
_symmetry.space_group_name_H-M   'P 1'
#
loop_
_entity.id
_entity.type
_entity.pdbx_description
1 polymer ?
#
loop_
_entity_poly.entity_id
_entity_poly.type
_entity_poly.pdbx_seq_one_letter_code
_entity_poly.pdbx_strand_id
1 'polypeptide(L)'
;DFRIGVDVMTTETTCLSSIWRTDEKIKEFYDIHGRSESYKELNPGSVAYYDGVVYVDLSKIKPMIAMPFHPSNTYTIDELNANLEDILRDVEKKALVSLDGQVDFKLTNKIKDGRLYVDQGIIAGCAGGGFENICAAADILRGHSIGADEFTLSVYPASTPIYMELARNGRLADLMETGAIVKTAFCGPCFGAGDTPANNAFSIRHSTRNFPNREGSKLQNGQISSVALMDARSIAATAANKGFLTAATDCDVEFTGPTYHFDSAIYANRVFDSKGVADPEQEIQFGPNIKDWPEMVALPENLIIKVVSEIHDPVTTTDELIPSGETSSYRSNPLGLAEFALSRKDPAYVGRAKEVQKAE
;
A
#
# COMPACT_ATOMS: atom_id res chain seq x y z
N ASP A 1 6.23 -11.40 -6.68
CA ASP A 1 5.65 -10.49 -5.66
C ASP A 1 6.67 -9.50 -5.09
N PHE A 2 7.90 -9.92 -4.79
CA PHE A 2 8.92 -9.04 -4.19
C PHE A 2 9.22 -7.78 -5.03
N ARG A 3 9.48 -7.94 -6.34
CA ARG A 3 9.73 -6.78 -7.22
C ARG A 3 8.53 -5.85 -7.31
N ILE A 4 7.33 -6.39 -7.43
CA ILE A 4 6.09 -5.60 -7.40
C ILE A 4 5.99 -4.82 -6.09
N GLY A 5 6.29 -5.45 -4.95
CA GLY A 5 6.31 -4.79 -3.65
C GLY A 5 7.30 -3.62 -3.57
N VAL A 6 8.50 -3.76 -4.15
CA VAL A 6 9.47 -2.66 -4.23
C VAL A 6 8.99 -1.55 -5.17
N ASP A 7 8.48 -1.90 -6.35
CA ASP A 7 8.03 -0.93 -7.35
C ASP A 7 6.89 -0.05 -6.84
N VAL A 8 5.90 -0.64 -6.17
CA VAL A 8 4.75 0.12 -5.65
C VAL A 8 5.13 1.05 -4.50
N MET A 9 6.26 0.79 -3.82
CA MET A 9 6.79 1.70 -2.78
C MET A 9 7.45 2.95 -3.37
N THR A 10 7.83 2.96 -4.65
CA THR A 10 8.44 4.15 -5.28
C THR A 10 7.52 5.35 -5.30
N THR A 11 6.19 5.15 -5.26
CA THR A 11 5.20 6.23 -5.16
C THR A 11 5.28 7.02 -3.85
N GLU A 12 5.93 6.47 -2.82
CA GLU A 12 6.08 7.08 -1.50
C GLU A 12 7.50 7.62 -1.28
N THR A 13 8.27 7.75 -2.33
CA THR A 13 9.64 8.28 -2.33
C THR A 13 9.80 9.35 -3.41
N THR A 14 10.98 9.93 -3.54
CA THR A 14 11.31 10.88 -4.60
C THR A 14 11.65 10.19 -5.94
N CYS A 15 11.47 8.87 -6.05
CA CYS A 15 11.75 8.13 -7.28
C CYS A 15 10.79 8.54 -8.40
N LEU A 16 11.33 8.88 -9.55
CA LEU A 16 10.54 9.13 -10.75
C LEU A 16 9.98 7.81 -11.31
N SER A 17 10.81 6.76 -11.32
CA SER A 17 10.45 5.44 -11.80
C SER A 17 11.38 4.37 -11.23
N SER A 18 10.99 3.11 -11.38
CA SER A 18 11.77 1.92 -11.06
C SER A 18 11.87 1.04 -12.31
N ILE A 19 13.08 0.62 -12.66
CA ILE A 19 13.34 -0.21 -13.83
C ILE A 19 14.19 -1.41 -13.41
N TRP A 20 13.69 -2.61 -13.66
CA TRP A 20 14.36 -3.86 -13.37
C TRP A 20 14.96 -4.47 -14.64
N ARG A 21 16.15 -5.06 -14.50
CA ARG A 21 16.64 -5.98 -15.53
C ARG A 21 15.70 -7.16 -15.63
N THR A 22 15.46 -7.62 -16.86
CA THR A 22 14.65 -8.81 -17.11
C THR A 22 15.48 -10.08 -16.84
N ASP A 23 14.77 -11.14 -16.47
CA ASP A 23 15.31 -12.48 -16.26
C ASP A 23 14.23 -13.55 -16.53
N GLU A 24 14.54 -14.80 -16.22
CA GLU A 24 13.64 -15.93 -16.41
C GLU A 24 12.32 -15.76 -15.63
N LYS A 25 12.33 -15.07 -14.49
CA LYS A 25 11.10 -14.82 -13.70
C LYS A 25 10.15 -13.85 -14.39
N ILE A 26 10.69 -12.86 -15.09
CA ILE A 26 9.87 -11.94 -15.90
C ILE A 26 9.31 -12.68 -17.11
N LYS A 27 10.11 -13.55 -17.75
CA LYS A 27 9.62 -14.39 -18.84
C LYS A 27 8.51 -15.33 -18.38
N GLU A 28 8.71 -16.04 -17.27
CA GLU A 28 7.71 -16.91 -16.64
C GLU A 28 6.38 -16.16 -16.38
N PHE A 29 6.45 -14.91 -15.90
CA PHE A 29 5.28 -14.07 -15.68
C PHE A 29 4.48 -13.85 -16.96
N TYR A 30 5.15 -13.50 -18.07
CA TYR A 30 4.49 -13.35 -19.36
C TYR A 30 3.91 -14.68 -19.88
N ASP A 31 4.64 -15.79 -19.73
CA ASP A 31 4.21 -17.12 -20.14
C ASP A 31 2.94 -17.55 -19.40
N ILE A 32 2.90 -17.39 -18.07
CA ILE A 32 1.73 -17.69 -17.22
C ILE A 32 0.49 -16.89 -17.66
N HIS A 33 0.67 -15.64 -18.11
CA HIS A 33 -0.41 -14.78 -18.56
C HIS A 33 -0.76 -14.94 -20.05
N GLY A 34 -0.17 -15.93 -20.75
CA GLY A 34 -0.42 -16.18 -22.17
C GLY A 34 0.07 -15.06 -23.09
N ARG A 35 1.12 -14.34 -22.68
CA ARG A 35 1.69 -13.19 -23.40
C ARG A 35 3.19 -13.33 -23.64
N SER A 36 3.65 -14.53 -23.93
CA SER A 36 5.08 -14.84 -24.15
C SER A 36 5.70 -13.95 -25.23
N GLU A 37 4.95 -13.59 -26.26
CA GLU A 37 5.37 -12.70 -27.35
C GLU A 37 5.63 -11.25 -26.90
N SER A 38 5.08 -10.86 -25.77
CA SER A 38 5.26 -9.52 -25.19
C SER A 38 6.57 -9.39 -24.40
N TYR A 39 7.22 -10.51 -24.05
CA TYR A 39 8.49 -10.48 -23.37
C TYR A 39 9.57 -9.84 -24.23
N LYS A 40 10.30 -8.89 -23.68
CA LYS A 40 11.47 -8.29 -24.30
C LYS A 40 12.57 -8.22 -23.26
N GLU A 41 13.78 -8.61 -23.64
CA GLU A 41 14.94 -8.46 -22.80
C GLU A 41 15.26 -6.98 -22.60
N LEU A 42 15.42 -6.59 -21.34
CA LEU A 42 15.81 -5.24 -20.94
C LEU A 42 17.05 -5.30 -20.06
N ASN A 43 18.17 -4.86 -20.61
CA ASN A 43 19.45 -4.76 -19.95
C ASN A 43 20.11 -3.42 -20.28
N PRO A 44 20.97 -2.88 -19.40
CA PRO A 44 21.81 -1.74 -19.77
C PRO A 44 22.71 -2.09 -20.94
N GLY A 45 23.09 -1.10 -21.72
CA GLY A 45 24.08 -1.26 -22.78
C GLY A 45 25.47 -1.65 -22.24
N SER A 46 26.45 -1.86 -23.17
CA SER A 46 27.82 -2.20 -22.80
C SER A 46 28.50 -1.15 -21.91
N VAL A 47 28.04 0.09 -21.99
CA VAL A 47 28.43 1.20 -21.12
C VAL A 47 27.16 1.87 -20.62
N ALA A 48 27.03 2.01 -19.30
CA ALA A 48 25.95 2.71 -18.66
C ALA A 48 26.51 3.60 -17.54
N TYR A 49 25.98 4.81 -17.41
CA TYR A 49 26.39 5.78 -16.40
C TYR A 49 25.29 5.90 -15.35
N TYR A 50 25.70 5.90 -14.09
CA TYR A 50 24.82 6.04 -12.94
C TYR A 50 25.41 7.06 -11.98
N ASP A 51 24.55 7.84 -11.31
CA ASP A 51 24.96 8.81 -10.29
C ASP A 51 25.47 8.14 -9.01
N GLY A 52 25.06 6.92 -8.76
CA GLY A 52 25.48 6.16 -7.60
C GLY A 52 25.06 4.70 -7.65
N VAL A 53 25.50 3.94 -6.65
CA VAL A 53 25.13 2.54 -6.46
C VAL A 53 24.77 2.29 -5.00
N VAL A 54 23.70 1.52 -4.78
CA VAL A 54 23.35 0.97 -3.47
C VAL A 54 23.42 -0.55 -3.58
N TYR A 55 24.28 -1.16 -2.77
CA TYR A 55 24.39 -2.61 -2.70
C TYR A 55 23.61 -3.14 -1.49
N VAL A 56 22.66 -4.04 -1.73
CA VAL A 56 21.86 -4.67 -0.68
C VAL A 56 22.03 -6.19 -0.78
N ASP A 57 22.62 -6.78 0.25
CA ASP A 57 22.73 -8.24 0.39
C ASP A 57 21.43 -8.79 0.99
N LEU A 58 20.56 -9.34 0.13
CA LEU A 58 19.25 -9.86 0.55
C LEU A 58 19.35 -11.00 1.55
N SER A 59 20.48 -11.73 1.63
CA SER A 59 20.69 -12.80 2.61
C SER A 59 20.84 -12.30 4.05
N LYS A 60 21.08 -11.00 4.21
CA LYS A 60 21.25 -10.34 5.53
C LYS A 60 20.02 -9.53 5.97
N ILE A 61 19.02 -9.43 5.11
CA ILE A 61 17.78 -8.71 5.47
C ILE A 61 17.00 -9.55 6.47
N LYS A 62 16.59 -8.91 7.55
CA LYS A 62 15.70 -9.47 8.57
C LYS A 62 14.28 -8.95 8.38
N PRO A 63 13.26 -9.60 8.96
CA PRO A 63 11.91 -9.04 9.03
C PRO A 63 11.92 -7.66 9.69
N MET A 64 11.26 -6.70 9.05
CA MET A 64 11.26 -5.30 9.46
C MET A 64 9.85 -4.77 9.66
N ILE A 65 9.75 -3.73 10.47
CA ILE A 65 8.53 -2.97 10.70
C ILE A 65 8.81 -1.48 10.52
N ALA A 66 8.02 -0.80 9.69
CA ALA A 66 8.07 0.66 9.59
C ALA A 66 6.98 1.27 10.48
N MET A 67 7.41 1.87 11.57
CA MET A 67 6.53 2.44 12.61
C MET A 67 5.81 3.70 12.11
N PRO A 68 4.65 4.08 12.70
CA PRO A 68 3.96 5.31 12.34
C PRO A 68 4.87 6.55 12.54
N PHE A 69 4.75 7.61 11.77
CA PHE A 69 3.81 7.90 10.67
C PHE A 69 4.58 8.16 9.38
N HIS A 70 5.69 7.43 9.16
CA HIS A 70 6.48 7.55 7.94
C HIS A 70 7.15 6.21 7.59
N PRO A 71 7.22 5.80 6.29
CA PRO A 71 7.83 4.53 5.90
C PRO A 71 9.31 4.38 6.26
N SER A 72 10.05 5.49 6.40
CA SER A 72 11.47 5.46 6.80
C SER A 72 11.69 5.24 8.31
N ASN A 73 10.63 5.26 9.12
CA ASN A 73 10.74 5.00 10.56
C ASN A 73 10.84 3.49 10.84
N THR A 74 11.90 2.86 10.34
CA THR A 74 12.01 1.41 10.18
C THR A 74 13.01 0.81 11.17
N TYR A 75 12.61 -0.32 11.76
CA TYR A 75 13.40 -1.14 12.69
C TYR A 75 13.30 -2.62 12.26
N THR A 76 14.29 -3.44 12.59
CA THR A 76 14.07 -4.87 12.58
C THR A 76 13.08 -5.23 13.71
N ILE A 77 12.27 -6.27 13.51
CA ILE A 77 11.34 -6.72 14.57
C ILE A 77 12.10 -7.15 15.81
N ASP A 78 13.26 -7.80 15.63
CA ASP A 78 14.16 -8.19 16.72
C ASP A 78 14.62 -6.97 17.54
N GLU A 79 15.07 -5.90 16.86
CA GLU A 79 15.55 -4.66 17.48
C GLU A 79 14.42 -3.98 18.26
N LEU A 80 13.24 -3.89 17.65
CA LEU A 80 12.05 -3.33 18.31
C LEU A 80 11.70 -4.11 19.57
N ASN A 81 11.63 -5.44 19.49
CA ASN A 81 11.29 -6.29 20.63
C ASN A 81 12.35 -6.23 21.74
N ALA A 82 13.64 -6.08 21.40
CA ALA A 82 14.73 -5.98 22.37
C ALA A 82 14.77 -4.62 23.11
N ASN A 83 14.26 -3.54 22.48
CA ASN A 83 14.32 -2.17 23.00
C ASN A 83 12.93 -1.51 22.98
N LEU A 84 11.91 -2.28 23.30
CA LEU A 84 10.52 -1.96 23.04
C LEU A 84 10.08 -0.60 23.58
N GLU A 85 10.27 -0.35 24.87
CA GLU A 85 9.77 0.87 25.51
C GLU A 85 10.49 2.13 25.00
N ASP A 86 11.80 2.06 24.80
CA ASP A 86 12.59 3.20 24.32
C ASP A 86 12.23 3.56 22.88
N ILE A 87 12.09 2.56 22.01
CA ILE A 87 11.70 2.79 20.61
C ILE A 87 10.28 3.32 20.52
N LEU A 88 9.32 2.77 21.28
CA LEU A 88 7.94 3.28 21.26
C LEU A 88 7.85 4.73 21.76
N ARG A 89 8.62 5.11 22.79
CA ARG A 89 8.70 6.51 23.24
C ARG A 89 9.29 7.45 22.18
N ASP A 90 10.31 7.00 21.44
CA ASP A 90 10.86 7.77 20.32
C ASP A 90 9.84 7.93 19.19
N VAL A 91 9.11 6.88 18.87
CA VAL A 91 8.01 6.92 17.87
C VAL A 91 6.91 7.89 18.31
N GLU A 92 6.48 7.85 19.57
CA GLU A 92 5.51 8.79 20.14
C GLU A 92 5.97 10.23 20.02
N LYS A 93 7.25 10.50 20.32
CA LYS A 93 7.85 11.84 20.19
C LYS A 93 7.86 12.33 18.73
N LYS A 94 8.24 11.47 17.79
CA LYS A 94 8.20 11.78 16.35
C LYS A 94 6.75 12.00 15.86
N ALA A 95 5.81 11.23 16.39
CA ALA A 95 4.40 11.35 16.07
C ALA A 95 3.80 12.70 16.46
N LEU A 96 4.21 13.29 17.58
CA LEU A 96 3.76 14.64 17.98
C LEU A 96 4.06 15.69 16.91
N VAL A 97 5.21 15.57 16.22
CA VAL A 97 5.58 16.47 15.12
C VAL A 97 4.69 16.19 13.90
N SER A 98 4.51 14.93 13.55
CA SER A 98 3.71 14.53 12.37
C SER A 98 2.22 14.83 12.52
N LEU A 99 1.73 14.99 13.76
CA LEU A 99 0.33 15.24 14.12
C LEU A 99 0.11 16.70 14.57
N ASP A 100 1.09 17.59 14.38
CA ASP A 100 1.03 19.01 14.77
C ASP A 100 0.65 19.22 16.26
N GLY A 101 0.99 18.26 17.13
CA GLY A 101 0.66 18.30 18.53
C GLY A 101 -0.85 18.22 18.87
N GLN A 102 -1.69 17.88 17.91
CA GLN A 102 -3.16 17.94 18.06
C GLN A 102 -3.74 16.75 18.82
N VAL A 103 -2.99 15.64 18.93
CA VAL A 103 -3.48 14.38 19.51
C VAL A 103 -2.45 13.79 20.44
N ASP A 104 -2.87 13.30 21.60
CA ASP A 104 -2.02 12.54 22.52
C ASP A 104 -1.88 11.08 22.02
N PHE A 105 -0.92 10.86 21.14
CA PHE A 105 -0.63 9.57 20.56
C PHE A 105 0.22 8.71 21.50
N LYS A 106 -0.26 7.51 21.83
CA LYS A 106 0.41 6.57 22.73
C LYS A 106 0.49 5.16 22.13
N LEU A 107 1.70 4.65 21.99
CA LEU A 107 1.99 3.26 21.66
C LEU A 107 2.50 2.44 22.85
N THR A 108 3.10 3.09 23.83
CA THR A 108 3.58 2.41 25.05
C THR A 108 2.46 1.73 25.83
N ASN A 109 1.20 2.15 25.66
CA ASN A 109 0.02 1.47 26.22
C ASN A 109 -0.32 0.15 25.53
N LYS A 110 0.33 -0.17 24.41
CA LYS A 110 0.21 -1.46 23.70
C LYS A 110 1.18 -2.52 24.23
N ILE A 111 2.01 -2.19 25.21
CA ILE A 111 2.86 -3.18 25.87
C ILE A 111 1.99 -4.02 26.80
N LYS A 112 1.85 -5.32 26.48
CA LYS A 112 1.16 -6.31 27.31
C LYS A 112 2.18 -7.42 27.64
N ASP A 113 2.38 -7.69 28.91
CA ASP A 113 3.33 -8.71 29.38
C ASP A 113 4.76 -8.57 28.81
N GLY A 114 5.23 -7.32 28.70
CA GLY A 114 6.56 -6.99 28.15
C GLY A 114 6.70 -7.18 26.64
N ARG A 115 5.59 -7.37 25.90
CA ARG A 115 5.54 -7.57 24.46
C ARG A 115 4.62 -6.56 23.79
N LEU A 116 4.92 -6.19 22.56
CA LEU A 116 4.05 -5.30 21.79
C LEU A 116 2.81 -6.08 21.30
N TYR A 117 1.64 -5.60 21.68
CA TYR A 117 0.37 -6.10 21.19
C TYR A 117 -0.15 -5.24 20.04
N VAL A 118 -0.63 -5.89 19.01
CA VAL A 118 -1.20 -5.30 17.80
C VAL A 118 -2.71 -5.60 17.79
N ASP A 119 -3.51 -4.62 17.41
CA ASP A 119 -4.97 -4.77 17.41
C ASP A 119 -5.48 -5.32 16.06
N GLN A 120 -4.76 -5.05 14.96
CA GLN A 120 -5.21 -5.42 13.62
C GLN A 120 -4.04 -5.76 12.70
N GLY A 121 -4.17 -6.86 11.95
CA GLY A 121 -3.32 -7.22 10.83
C GLY A 121 -4.05 -7.11 9.50
N ILE A 122 -3.38 -6.57 8.47
CA ILE A 122 -3.94 -6.48 7.10
C ILE A 122 -2.89 -6.88 6.08
N ILE A 123 -3.24 -7.83 5.22
CA ILE A 123 -2.46 -8.21 4.04
C ILE A 123 -3.25 -7.74 2.82
N ALA A 124 -2.80 -6.71 2.11
CA ALA A 124 -3.66 -6.05 1.14
C ALA A 124 -2.96 -5.47 -0.08
N GLY A 125 -3.73 -5.36 -1.14
CA GLY A 125 -3.44 -4.56 -2.33
C GLY A 125 -2.25 -5.03 -3.15
N CYS A 126 -1.68 -4.09 -3.90
CA CYS A 126 -0.58 -4.35 -4.83
C CYS A 126 0.72 -4.80 -4.14
N ALA A 127 0.97 -4.36 -2.91
CA ALA A 127 2.16 -4.76 -2.16
C ALA A 127 1.98 -6.12 -1.47
N GLY A 128 0.92 -6.29 -0.66
CA GLY A 128 0.72 -7.46 0.19
C GLY A 128 -0.13 -8.57 -0.41
N GLY A 129 -1.08 -8.22 -1.29
CA GLY A 129 -2.09 -9.13 -1.82
C GLY A 129 -1.63 -10.05 -2.95
N GLY A 130 -0.33 -10.13 -3.24
CA GLY A 130 0.22 -11.03 -4.24
C GLY A 130 0.02 -12.51 -3.85
N PHE A 131 -0.02 -13.38 -4.85
CA PHE A 131 -0.30 -14.80 -4.67
C PHE A 131 0.67 -15.49 -3.72
N GLU A 132 1.97 -15.29 -3.93
CA GLU A 132 3.03 -15.90 -3.10
C GLU A 132 2.98 -15.39 -1.65
N ASN A 133 2.69 -14.10 -1.45
CA ASN A 133 2.58 -13.50 -0.12
C ASN A 133 1.43 -14.12 0.67
N ILE A 134 0.26 -14.28 0.03
CA ILE A 134 -0.92 -14.86 0.70
C ILE A 134 -0.73 -16.35 0.94
N CYS A 135 -0.14 -17.11 0.00
CA CYS A 135 0.17 -18.51 0.20
C CYS A 135 1.14 -18.72 1.37
N ALA A 136 2.19 -17.91 1.46
CA ALA A 136 3.14 -18.00 2.56
C ALA A 136 2.49 -17.64 3.92
N ALA A 137 1.60 -16.64 3.94
CA ALA A 137 0.82 -16.32 5.13
C ALA A 137 -0.10 -17.47 5.55
N ALA A 138 -0.75 -18.13 4.58
CA ALA A 138 -1.58 -19.31 4.84
C ALA A 138 -0.76 -20.51 5.37
N ASP A 139 0.46 -20.71 4.85
CA ASP A 139 1.35 -21.75 5.36
C ASP A 139 1.72 -21.53 6.84
N ILE A 140 2.01 -20.28 7.24
CA ILE A 140 2.29 -19.92 8.64
C ILE A 140 1.05 -20.11 9.52
N LEU A 141 -0.11 -19.76 9.02
CA LEU A 141 -1.36 -19.77 9.80
C LEU A 141 -2.01 -21.14 9.90
N ARG A 142 -1.67 -22.08 9.00
CA ARG A 142 -2.29 -23.40 8.98
C ARG A 142 -2.20 -24.11 10.32
N GLY A 143 -3.35 -24.53 10.85
CA GLY A 143 -3.45 -25.20 12.15
C GLY A 143 -3.38 -24.26 13.36
N HIS A 144 -3.28 -22.97 13.15
CA HIS A 144 -3.35 -21.97 14.20
C HIS A 144 -4.71 -21.27 14.23
N SER A 145 -5.00 -20.60 15.34
CA SER A 145 -6.11 -19.66 15.47
C SER A 145 -5.56 -18.27 15.79
N ILE A 146 -6.12 -17.26 15.17
CA ILE A 146 -5.77 -15.86 15.49
C ILE A 146 -6.30 -15.42 16.86
N GLY A 147 -7.03 -16.28 17.56
CA GLY A 147 -7.66 -16.00 18.85
C GLY A 147 -9.09 -15.50 18.70
N ALA A 148 -9.78 -15.36 19.84
CA ALA A 148 -11.14 -14.82 19.94
C ALA A 148 -11.18 -13.46 20.68
N ASP A 149 -10.00 -12.84 20.88
CA ASP A 149 -9.85 -11.56 21.56
C ASP A 149 -10.01 -10.38 20.57
N GLU A 150 -9.39 -9.26 20.87
CA GLU A 150 -9.52 -8.02 20.10
C GLU A 150 -8.78 -8.03 18.75
N PHE A 151 -7.75 -8.90 18.59
CA PHE A 151 -6.98 -8.95 17.35
C PHE A 151 -7.82 -9.43 16.16
N THR A 152 -7.68 -8.75 15.03
CA THR A 152 -8.33 -9.13 13.77
C THR A 152 -7.32 -9.24 12.62
N LEU A 153 -7.56 -10.13 11.67
CA LEU A 153 -6.78 -10.26 10.44
C LEU A 153 -7.68 -10.16 9.21
N SER A 154 -7.40 -9.23 8.31
CA SER A 154 -8.06 -9.14 7.01
C SER A 154 -7.08 -9.35 5.86
N VAL A 155 -7.51 -10.13 4.86
CA VAL A 155 -6.71 -10.44 3.67
C VAL A 155 -7.44 -9.99 2.41
N TYR A 156 -6.78 -9.20 1.57
CA TYR A 156 -7.28 -8.68 0.31
C TYR A 156 -6.34 -9.09 -0.83
N PRO A 157 -6.69 -10.09 -1.65
CA PRO A 157 -5.91 -10.42 -2.84
C PRO A 157 -5.75 -9.23 -3.78
N ALA A 158 -4.63 -9.12 -4.47
CA ALA A 158 -4.34 -8.01 -5.36
C ALA A 158 -5.26 -7.96 -6.60
N SER A 159 -5.83 -9.11 -6.98
CA SER A 159 -6.74 -9.20 -8.14
C SER A 159 -7.73 -10.34 -7.98
N THR A 160 -8.79 -10.30 -8.78
CA THR A 160 -9.78 -11.40 -8.81
C THR A 160 -9.21 -12.73 -9.35
N PRO A 161 -8.32 -12.76 -10.36
CA PRO A 161 -7.65 -14.01 -10.75
C PRO A 161 -6.82 -14.64 -9.60
N ILE A 162 -6.12 -13.83 -8.81
CA ILE A 162 -5.42 -14.32 -7.61
C ILE A 162 -6.43 -14.90 -6.61
N TYR A 163 -7.52 -14.18 -6.34
CA TYR A 163 -8.57 -14.66 -5.45
C TYR A 163 -9.14 -16.03 -5.89
N MET A 164 -9.40 -16.18 -7.20
CA MET A 164 -9.88 -17.45 -7.75
C MET A 164 -8.87 -18.58 -7.59
N GLU A 165 -7.59 -18.31 -7.82
CA GLU A 165 -6.55 -19.34 -7.69
C GLU A 165 -6.36 -19.75 -6.23
N LEU A 166 -6.42 -18.82 -5.29
CA LEU A 166 -6.43 -19.11 -3.85
C LEU A 166 -7.65 -19.94 -3.43
N ALA A 167 -8.80 -19.75 -4.08
CA ALA A 167 -9.99 -20.58 -3.85
C ALA A 167 -9.80 -22.00 -4.37
N ARG A 168 -9.22 -22.14 -5.57
CA ARG A 168 -9.02 -23.45 -6.23
C ARG A 168 -7.99 -24.33 -5.49
N ASN A 169 -6.94 -23.70 -4.96
CA ASN A 169 -5.88 -24.43 -4.24
C ASN A 169 -6.12 -24.58 -2.74
N GLY A 170 -7.29 -24.15 -2.24
CA GLY A 170 -7.70 -24.32 -0.84
C GLY A 170 -7.16 -23.27 0.14
N ARG A 171 -6.33 -22.31 -0.31
CA ARG A 171 -5.71 -21.32 0.59
C ARG A 171 -6.73 -20.39 1.26
N LEU A 172 -7.87 -20.14 0.63
CA LEU A 172 -8.94 -19.38 1.26
C LEU A 172 -9.50 -20.14 2.46
N ALA A 173 -9.70 -21.45 2.33
CA ALA A 173 -10.18 -22.28 3.44
C ALA A 173 -9.16 -22.26 4.59
N ASP A 174 -7.89 -22.53 4.30
CA ASP A 174 -6.80 -22.49 5.29
C ASP A 174 -6.83 -21.17 6.11
N LEU A 175 -6.98 -20.02 5.44
CA LEU A 175 -7.05 -18.71 6.10
C LEU A 175 -8.33 -18.54 6.93
N MET A 176 -9.48 -18.88 6.36
CA MET A 176 -10.78 -18.69 7.03
C MET A 176 -10.92 -19.56 8.28
N GLU A 177 -10.38 -20.77 8.27
CA GLU A 177 -10.38 -21.68 9.41
C GLU A 177 -9.62 -21.11 10.62
N THR A 178 -8.64 -20.21 10.39
CA THR A 178 -7.92 -19.54 11.47
C THR A 178 -8.68 -18.40 12.15
N GLY A 179 -9.79 -17.94 11.54
CA GLY A 179 -10.55 -16.77 11.93
C GLY A 179 -10.21 -15.50 11.11
N ALA A 180 -9.32 -15.60 10.12
CA ALA A 180 -9.04 -14.48 9.22
C ALA A 180 -10.23 -14.17 8.30
N ILE A 181 -10.41 -12.89 7.97
CA ILE A 181 -11.48 -12.42 7.07
C ILE A 181 -10.88 -12.22 5.69
N VAL A 182 -11.26 -13.06 4.73
CA VAL A 182 -10.82 -12.89 3.34
C VAL A 182 -11.85 -12.08 2.56
N LYS A 183 -11.38 -11.01 1.93
CA LYS A 183 -12.21 -10.06 1.17
C LYS A 183 -11.81 -10.05 -0.31
N THR A 184 -12.66 -9.47 -1.14
CA THR A 184 -12.37 -9.29 -2.58
C THR A 184 -11.25 -8.27 -2.80
N ALA A 185 -10.64 -8.28 -3.98
CA ALA A 185 -9.61 -7.32 -4.37
C ALA A 185 -10.12 -5.88 -4.23
N PHE A 186 -9.50 -5.12 -3.35
CA PHE A 186 -9.86 -3.74 -3.06
C PHE A 186 -8.68 -2.99 -2.44
N CYS A 187 -8.41 -1.78 -2.91
CA CYS A 187 -7.32 -0.94 -2.43
C CYS A 187 -7.65 -0.18 -1.13
N GLY A 188 -8.85 -0.39 -0.57
CA GLY A 188 -9.42 0.38 0.54
C GLY A 188 -8.51 0.57 1.74
N PRO A 189 -7.93 -0.48 2.31
CA PRO A 189 -7.06 -0.34 3.49
C PRO A 189 -5.85 0.56 3.28
N CYS A 190 -5.35 0.72 2.05
CA CYS A 190 -4.18 1.55 1.76
C CYS A 190 -4.46 3.05 1.82
N PHE A 191 -5.73 3.45 1.65
CA PHE A 191 -6.13 4.87 1.69
C PHE A 191 -7.21 5.19 2.75
N GLY A 192 -7.42 4.29 3.70
CA GLY A 192 -8.32 4.51 4.80
C GLY A 192 -9.80 4.27 4.49
N ALA A 193 -10.12 3.44 3.50
CA ALA A 193 -11.48 3.00 3.22
C ALA A 193 -11.62 1.50 3.51
N GLY A 194 -12.42 1.16 4.48
CA GLY A 194 -12.58 -0.21 4.98
C GLY A 194 -11.51 -0.63 5.97
N ASP A 195 -11.85 -1.53 6.86
CA ASP A 195 -11.02 -2.01 7.97
C ASP A 195 -10.40 -0.88 8.81
N THR A 196 -11.18 0.16 9.06
CA THR A 196 -10.77 1.25 9.94
C THR A 196 -10.57 0.72 11.35
N PRO A 197 -9.38 0.89 11.95
CA PRO A 197 -9.13 0.46 13.31
C PRO A 197 -9.95 1.26 14.32
N ALA A 198 -10.13 0.71 15.50
CA ALA A 198 -10.75 1.43 16.62
C ALA A 198 -9.85 2.61 17.09
N ASN A 199 -10.43 3.48 17.93
CA ASN A 199 -9.64 4.54 18.56
C ASN A 199 -8.48 3.96 19.38
N ASN A 200 -7.30 4.55 19.25
CA ASN A 200 -6.03 4.08 19.80
C ASN A 200 -5.58 2.68 19.32
N ALA A 201 -6.20 2.11 18.31
CA ALA A 201 -5.73 0.84 17.76
C ALA A 201 -4.43 1.00 16.98
N PHE A 202 -3.61 -0.03 17.06
CA PHE A 202 -2.38 -0.19 16.31
C PHE A 202 -2.54 -1.28 15.26
N SER A 203 -2.45 -0.91 13.98
CA SER A 203 -2.62 -1.80 12.83
C SER A 203 -1.29 -2.06 12.14
N ILE A 204 -0.97 -3.32 11.85
CA ILE A 204 0.16 -3.70 11.01
C ILE A 204 -0.33 -4.10 9.63
N ARG A 205 0.28 -3.57 8.58
CA ARG A 205 -0.21 -3.76 7.21
C ARG A 205 0.92 -4.08 6.22
N HIS A 206 0.69 -5.05 5.37
CA HIS A 206 1.44 -5.15 4.14
C HIS A 206 0.73 -4.31 3.08
N SER A 207 1.04 -3.04 3.08
CA SER A 207 0.54 -2.01 2.18
C SER A 207 1.68 -1.02 1.91
N THR A 208 1.40 0.12 1.29
CA THR A 208 2.46 1.07 0.89
C THR A 208 2.59 2.27 1.81
N ARG A 209 1.63 2.53 2.70
CA ARG A 209 1.54 3.82 3.40
C ARG A 209 1.18 3.67 4.87
N ASN A 210 1.88 4.44 5.72
CA ASN A 210 1.63 4.55 7.15
C ASN A 210 1.62 6.00 7.63
N PHE A 211 1.37 6.96 6.75
CA PHE A 211 1.23 8.38 7.08
C PHE A 211 0.00 8.64 7.95
N PRO A 212 -0.10 9.80 8.61
CA PRO A 212 -1.29 10.17 9.35
C PRO A 212 -2.58 10.07 8.52
N ASN A 213 -3.67 9.64 9.15
CA ASN A 213 -5.00 9.45 8.52
C ASN A 213 -5.08 8.36 7.43
N ARG A 214 -4.13 7.41 7.41
CA ARG A 214 -4.15 6.25 6.49
C ARG A 214 -4.96 5.07 7.03
N GLU A 215 -5.29 5.10 8.27
CA GLU A 215 -6.11 4.12 8.97
C GLU A 215 -7.60 4.27 8.71
N GLY A 216 -8.05 5.44 8.22
CA GLY A 216 -9.43 5.73 7.94
C GLY A 216 -9.65 7.20 7.57
N SER A 217 -10.90 7.60 7.43
CA SER A 217 -11.27 9.00 7.29
C SER A 217 -10.76 9.80 8.50
N LYS A 218 -10.51 11.10 8.31
CA LYS A 218 -10.04 11.98 9.38
C LYS A 218 -10.82 11.74 10.66
N LEU A 219 -10.15 11.25 11.67
CA LEU A 219 -10.74 10.99 12.96
C LEU A 219 -11.11 12.32 13.64
N GLN A 220 -12.19 12.31 14.40
CA GLN A 220 -12.71 13.51 15.06
C GLN A 220 -12.57 13.38 16.57
N ASN A 221 -12.77 14.47 17.29
CA ASN A 221 -12.81 14.50 18.75
C ASN A 221 -11.55 13.96 19.44
N GLY A 222 -10.37 14.20 18.85
CA GLY A 222 -9.10 13.72 19.41
C GLY A 222 -8.87 12.21 19.27
N GLN A 223 -9.71 11.50 18.55
CA GLN A 223 -9.48 10.09 18.23
C GLN A 223 -8.31 9.92 17.27
N ILE A 224 -7.60 8.81 17.39
CA ILE A 224 -6.49 8.42 16.54
C ILE A 224 -6.38 6.91 16.46
N SER A 225 -5.88 6.41 15.35
CA SER A 225 -5.31 5.08 15.21
C SER A 225 -4.01 5.19 14.41
N SER A 226 -3.26 4.12 14.33
CA SER A 226 -1.96 4.17 13.67
C SER A 226 -1.69 2.91 12.85
N VAL A 227 -0.89 3.09 11.81
CA VAL A 227 -0.49 2.02 10.90
C VAL A 227 1.03 1.88 10.92
N ALA A 228 1.51 0.65 11.03
CA ALA A 228 2.89 0.27 10.70
C ALA A 228 2.90 -0.63 9.47
N LEU A 229 3.98 -0.58 8.69
CA LEU A 229 4.15 -1.45 7.53
C LEU A 229 4.98 -2.67 7.91
N MET A 230 4.54 -3.84 7.49
CA MET A 230 5.23 -5.12 7.67
C MET A 230 5.01 -6.03 6.47
N ASP A 231 5.86 -7.05 6.33
CA ASP A 231 5.64 -8.11 5.36
C ASP A 231 4.51 -9.08 5.76
N ALA A 232 3.89 -9.74 4.76
CA ALA A 232 2.75 -10.62 4.97
C ALA A 232 3.06 -11.83 5.87
N ARG A 233 4.29 -12.34 5.82
CA ARG A 233 4.71 -13.48 6.64
C ARG A 233 4.79 -13.11 8.11
N SER A 234 5.39 -11.96 8.42
CA SER A 234 5.48 -11.46 9.80
C SER A 234 4.12 -11.02 10.36
N ILE A 235 3.20 -10.52 9.50
CA ILE A 235 1.80 -10.30 9.89
C ILE A 235 1.13 -11.61 10.24
N ALA A 236 1.33 -12.68 9.44
CA ALA A 236 0.78 -14.00 9.72
C ALA A 236 1.36 -14.60 11.00
N ALA A 237 2.67 -14.45 11.24
CA ALA A 237 3.34 -14.88 12.48
C ALA A 237 2.76 -14.16 13.71
N THR A 238 2.54 -12.85 13.62
CA THR A 238 1.88 -12.04 14.65
C THR A 238 0.44 -12.51 14.89
N ALA A 239 -0.29 -12.83 13.83
CA ALA A 239 -1.64 -13.35 13.93
C ALA A 239 -1.68 -14.76 14.58
N ALA A 240 -0.79 -15.67 14.18
CA ALA A 240 -0.65 -16.99 14.82
C ALA A 240 -0.31 -16.87 16.33
N ASN A 241 0.37 -15.80 16.70
CA ASN A 241 0.68 -15.46 18.10
C ASN A 241 -0.37 -14.50 18.71
N LYS A 242 -1.59 -14.50 18.18
CA LYS A 242 -2.78 -13.82 18.74
C LYS A 242 -2.58 -12.30 18.94
N GLY A 243 -1.90 -11.64 17.99
CA GLY A 243 -1.65 -10.20 18.00
C GLY A 243 -0.35 -9.76 18.70
N PHE A 244 0.44 -10.67 19.28
CA PHE A 244 1.75 -10.28 19.79
C PHE A 244 2.79 -10.24 18.66
N LEU A 245 3.44 -9.09 18.50
CA LEU A 245 4.39 -8.83 17.41
C LEU A 245 5.46 -9.93 17.33
N THR A 246 5.53 -10.60 16.19
CA THR A 246 6.38 -11.76 15.95
C THR A 246 7.01 -11.67 14.56
N ALA A 247 8.31 -11.91 14.46
CA ALA A 247 9.00 -12.02 13.18
C ALA A 247 8.68 -13.36 12.49
N ALA A 248 8.58 -13.36 11.16
CA ALA A 248 8.35 -14.60 10.42
C ALA A 248 9.47 -15.62 10.59
N THR A 249 10.69 -15.16 10.89
CA THR A 249 11.85 -16.00 11.20
C THR A 249 11.74 -16.79 12.51
N ASP A 250 10.81 -16.43 13.37
CA ASP A 250 10.54 -17.12 14.63
C ASP A 250 9.57 -18.30 14.45
N CYS A 251 9.05 -18.50 13.23
CA CYS A 251 8.15 -19.59 12.88
C CYS A 251 8.92 -20.70 12.20
N ASP A 252 8.75 -21.95 12.69
CA ASP A 252 9.28 -23.15 12.02
C ASP A 252 8.22 -23.65 11.02
N VAL A 253 8.28 -23.12 9.77
CA VAL A 253 7.30 -23.40 8.74
C VAL A 253 7.97 -23.76 7.43
N GLU A 254 7.54 -24.86 6.83
CA GLU A 254 7.87 -25.22 5.46
C GLU A 254 6.89 -24.53 4.49
N PHE A 255 7.43 -23.66 3.62
CA PHE A 255 6.63 -22.98 2.61
C PHE A 255 6.37 -23.92 1.42
N THR A 256 5.11 -24.16 1.12
CA THR A 256 4.71 -25.09 0.05
C THR A 256 4.87 -24.50 -1.36
N GLY A 257 4.90 -23.18 -1.50
CA GLY A 257 5.16 -22.49 -2.76
C GLY A 257 4.31 -22.95 -3.94
N PRO A 258 2.97 -22.94 -3.85
CA PRO A 258 2.13 -23.44 -4.94
C PRO A 258 2.31 -22.63 -6.21
N THR A 259 2.22 -23.31 -7.35
CA THR A 259 2.31 -22.64 -8.67
C THR A 259 1.06 -21.78 -8.92
N TYR A 260 1.26 -20.56 -9.37
CA TYR A 260 0.16 -19.67 -9.79
C TYR A 260 -0.31 -20.03 -11.22
N HIS A 261 -1.62 -20.15 -11.39
CA HIS A 261 -2.25 -20.32 -12.69
C HIS A 261 -3.19 -19.15 -12.95
N PHE A 262 -2.89 -18.40 -14.02
CA PHE A 262 -3.73 -17.29 -14.42
C PHE A 262 -4.93 -17.80 -15.23
N ASP A 263 -6.14 -17.37 -14.83
CA ASP A 263 -7.37 -17.62 -15.57
C ASP A 263 -8.01 -16.30 -16.01
N SER A 264 -8.05 -16.07 -17.32
CA SER A 264 -8.63 -14.87 -17.90
C SER A 264 -10.16 -14.88 -17.95
N ALA A 265 -10.83 -16.00 -17.64
CA ALA A 265 -12.28 -16.15 -17.76
C ALA A 265 -13.06 -15.06 -17.01
N ILE A 266 -12.53 -14.61 -15.87
CA ILE A 266 -13.18 -13.56 -15.09
C ILE A 266 -13.25 -12.23 -15.83
N TYR A 267 -12.22 -11.90 -16.59
CA TYR A 267 -12.22 -10.69 -17.43
C TYR A 267 -13.08 -10.89 -18.67
N ALA A 268 -12.97 -12.05 -19.32
CA ALA A 268 -13.79 -12.37 -20.49
C ALA A 268 -15.30 -12.31 -20.20
N ASN A 269 -15.70 -12.63 -18.95
CA ASN A 269 -17.11 -12.63 -18.54
C ASN A 269 -17.60 -11.30 -17.92
N ARG A 270 -16.71 -10.36 -17.63
CA ARG A 270 -17.06 -9.12 -16.89
C ARG A 270 -16.68 -7.84 -17.59
N VAL A 271 -15.70 -7.87 -18.46
CA VAL A 271 -15.16 -6.68 -19.12
C VAL A 271 -15.50 -6.77 -20.60
N PHE A 272 -16.14 -5.72 -21.10
CA PHE A 272 -16.36 -5.60 -22.55
C PHE A 272 -15.01 -5.40 -23.24
N ASP A 273 -14.75 -6.22 -24.26
CA ASP A 273 -13.57 -6.14 -25.10
C ASP A 273 -14.00 -5.86 -26.55
N SER A 274 -13.75 -4.65 -27.02
CA SER A 274 -14.07 -4.22 -28.39
C SER A 274 -13.19 -4.87 -29.45
N LYS A 275 -12.20 -5.69 -29.07
CA LYS A 275 -11.19 -6.27 -29.99
C LYS A 275 -10.43 -5.23 -30.82
N GLY A 276 -10.27 -4.04 -30.26
CA GLY A 276 -9.62 -2.92 -30.95
C GLY A 276 -10.48 -2.21 -32.00
N VAL A 277 -11.77 -2.53 -32.09
CA VAL A 277 -12.71 -1.85 -32.97
C VAL A 277 -13.33 -0.66 -32.25
N ALA A 278 -13.08 0.53 -32.74
CA ALA A 278 -13.71 1.74 -32.21
C ALA A 278 -15.18 1.82 -32.63
N ASP A 279 -16.04 2.20 -31.72
CA ASP A 279 -17.43 2.56 -31.99
C ASP A 279 -17.63 4.05 -31.63
N PRO A 280 -17.59 4.95 -32.60
CA PRO A 280 -17.74 6.38 -32.37
C PRO A 280 -19.14 6.79 -31.91
N GLU A 281 -20.14 5.96 -32.12
CA GLU A 281 -21.52 6.22 -31.72
C GLU A 281 -21.85 5.71 -30.32
N GLN A 282 -20.88 5.06 -29.65
CA GLN A 282 -21.07 4.57 -28.28
C GLN A 282 -21.20 5.73 -27.31
N GLU A 283 -22.37 5.87 -26.70
CA GLU A 283 -22.59 6.84 -25.64
C GLU A 283 -21.82 6.48 -24.36
N ILE A 284 -21.19 7.47 -23.75
CA ILE A 284 -20.58 7.35 -22.43
C ILE A 284 -21.61 7.75 -21.38
N GLN A 285 -21.95 6.80 -20.51
CA GLN A 285 -22.84 7.06 -19.38
C GLN A 285 -22.04 7.23 -18.10
N PHE A 286 -22.13 8.40 -17.49
CA PHE A 286 -21.44 8.68 -16.24
C PHE A 286 -22.21 8.13 -15.04
N GLY A 287 -21.47 7.62 -14.06
CA GLY A 287 -22.01 7.30 -12.73
C GLY A 287 -22.41 8.57 -11.97
N PRO A 288 -23.16 8.44 -10.86
CA PRO A 288 -23.80 9.56 -10.18
C PRO A 288 -22.83 10.63 -9.63
N ASN A 289 -21.59 10.28 -9.35
CA ASN A 289 -20.59 11.20 -8.80
C ASN A 289 -19.50 11.62 -9.80
N ILE A 290 -19.62 11.20 -11.06
CA ILE A 290 -18.67 11.56 -12.10
C ILE A 290 -19.09 12.89 -12.69
N LYS A 291 -18.14 13.82 -12.82
CA LYS A 291 -18.32 15.14 -13.42
C LYS A 291 -17.58 15.20 -14.75
N ASP A 292 -18.15 15.90 -15.70
CA ASP A 292 -17.48 16.23 -16.93
C ASP A 292 -16.23 17.08 -16.66
N TRP A 293 -15.28 16.99 -17.58
CA TRP A 293 -14.16 17.91 -17.63
C TRP A 293 -14.66 19.30 -18.00
N PRO A 294 -14.04 20.36 -17.47
CA PRO A 294 -14.32 21.71 -17.94
C PRO A 294 -13.87 21.87 -19.39
N GLU A 295 -14.41 22.87 -20.06
CA GLU A 295 -13.83 23.30 -21.33
C GLU A 295 -12.37 23.69 -21.14
N MET A 296 -11.51 23.13 -21.97
CA MET A 296 -10.07 23.36 -21.93
C MET A 296 -9.60 23.83 -23.29
N VAL A 297 -8.68 24.78 -23.30
CA VAL A 297 -8.02 25.21 -24.52
C VAL A 297 -7.07 24.12 -25.03
N ALA A 298 -6.90 24.04 -26.34
CA ALA A 298 -5.95 23.13 -26.95
C ALA A 298 -4.52 23.47 -26.47
N LEU A 299 -3.71 22.45 -26.23
CA LEU A 299 -2.31 22.64 -25.84
C LEU A 299 -1.56 23.38 -26.98
N PRO A 300 -0.99 24.57 -26.76
CA PRO A 300 -0.25 25.29 -27.77
C PRO A 300 1.14 24.67 -28.01
N GLU A 301 1.78 25.08 -29.09
CA GLU A 301 3.15 24.63 -29.40
C GLU A 301 4.17 25.11 -28.34
N ASN A 302 3.97 26.28 -27.78
CA ASN A 302 4.83 26.87 -26.74
C ASN A 302 4.00 27.21 -25.50
N LEU A 303 4.55 26.93 -24.32
CA LEU A 303 3.91 27.24 -23.03
C LEU A 303 4.73 28.28 -22.28
N ILE A 304 4.04 29.27 -21.72
CA ILE A 304 4.60 30.14 -20.69
C ILE A 304 4.13 29.61 -19.34
N ILE A 305 5.09 29.27 -18.46
CA ILE A 305 4.78 28.69 -17.16
C ILE A 305 5.19 29.66 -16.07
N LYS A 306 4.26 29.96 -15.15
CA LYS A 306 4.56 30.69 -13.92
C LYS A 306 4.68 29.73 -12.75
N VAL A 307 5.82 29.73 -12.06
CA VAL A 307 6.00 28.99 -10.81
C VAL A 307 5.16 29.69 -9.73
N VAL A 308 4.23 28.95 -9.14
CA VAL A 308 3.32 29.46 -8.08
C VAL A 308 3.53 28.75 -6.73
N SER A 309 4.33 27.70 -6.69
CA SER A 309 4.75 27.02 -5.47
C SER A 309 6.13 26.39 -5.67
N GLU A 310 6.93 26.38 -4.63
CA GLU A 310 8.25 25.80 -4.60
C GLU A 310 8.43 25.04 -3.27
N ILE A 311 8.75 23.76 -3.34
CA ILE A 311 8.91 22.89 -2.16
C ILE A 311 10.37 22.46 -2.11
N HIS A 312 11.03 22.76 -0.99
CA HIS A 312 12.45 22.45 -0.75
C HIS A 312 12.65 21.23 0.18
N ASP A 313 11.58 20.57 0.58
CA ASP A 313 11.67 19.37 1.41
C ASP A 313 12.43 18.27 0.67
N PRO A 314 13.29 17.50 1.36
CA PRO A 314 14.07 16.44 0.72
C PRO A 314 13.20 15.31 0.16
N VAL A 315 12.00 15.15 0.68
CA VAL A 315 11.02 14.15 0.22
C VAL A 315 9.64 14.80 0.18
N THR A 316 8.92 14.58 -0.93
CA THR A 316 7.50 14.93 -1.06
C THR A 316 6.73 13.68 -1.45
N THR A 317 5.73 13.33 -0.66
CA THR A 317 4.91 12.13 -0.86
C THR A 317 3.66 12.42 -1.66
N THR A 318 3.04 11.37 -2.21
CA THR A 318 1.75 11.52 -2.91
C THR A 318 0.65 12.05 -2.00
N ASP A 319 0.72 11.73 -0.70
CA ASP A 319 -0.26 12.21 0.28
C ASP A 319 -0.11 13.71 0.59
N GLU A 320 1.10 14.24 0.46
CA GLU A 320 1.36 15.68 0.57
C GLU A 320 0.93 16.43 -0.70
N LEU A 321 1.00 15.79 -1.87
CA LEU A 321 0.47 16.34 -3.11
C LEU A 321 -1.06 16.41 -3.09
N ILE A 322 -1.72 15.30 -2.76
CA ILE A 322 -3.18 15.23 -2.59
C ILE A 322 -3.50 14.29 -1.42
N PRO A 323 -4.03 14.78 -0.30
CA PRO A 323 -4.28 13.98 0.90
C PRO A 323 -5.43 12.99 0.68
N SER A 324 -5.09 11.71 0.55
CA SER A 324 -6.03 10.67 0.13
C SER A 324 -7.16 10.39 1.12
N GLY A 325 -6.90 10.48 2.42
CA GLY A 325 -7.93 10.27 3.45
C GLY A 325 -9.02 11.33 3.40
N GLU A 326 -8.63 12.60 3.20
CA GLU A 326 -9.55 13.73 3.18
C GLU A 326 -10.31 13.84 1.85
N THR A 327 -9.76 13.28 0.77
CA THR A 327 -10.27 13.46 -0.59
C THR A 327 -11.00 12.25 -1.15
N SER A 328 -11.22 11.22 -0.36
CA SER A 328 -11.85 9.97 -0.83
C SER A 328 -13.21 10.18 -1.53
N SER A 329 -14.00 11.14 -1.07
CA SER A 329 -15.30 11.49 -1.66
C SER A 329 -15.21 12.23 -3.01
N TYR A 330 -14.04 12.74 -3.37
CA TYR A 330 -13.83 13.53 -4.59
C TYR A 330 -13.15 12.74 -5.72
N ARG A 331 -12.90 11.44 -5.53
CA ARG A 331 -12.13 10.62 -6.49
C ARG A 331 -12.70 10.58 -7.91
N SER A 332 -14.01 10.70 -8.05
CA SER A 332 -14.71 10.76 -9.33
C SER A 332 -15.01 12.19 -9.80
N ASN A 333 -14.44 13.18 -9.13
CA ASN A 333 -14.60 14.60 -9.45
C ASN A 333 -13.21 15.26 -9.51
N PRO A 334 -12.53 15.27 -10.66
CA PRO A 334 -11.18 15.81 -10.79
C PRO A 334 -11.04 17.26 -10.36
N LEU A 335 -12.04 18.10 -10.63
CA LEU A 335 -12.03 19.50 -10.22
C LEU A 335 -12.13 19.65 -8.70
N GLY A 336 -13.06 18.89 -8.07
CA GLY A 336 -13.17 18.86 -6.63
C GLY A 336 -11.91 18.32 -5.95
N LEU A 337 -11.28 17.30 -6.56
CA LEU A 337 -10.02 16.74 -6.09
C LEU A 337 -8.86 17.75 -6.19
N ALA A 338 -8.79 18.50 -7.28
CA ALA A 338 -7.74 19.49 -7.52
C ALA A 338 -7.73 20.64 -6.48
N GLU A 339 -8.87 20.93 -5.83
CA GLU A 339 -8.94 21.92 -4.76
C GLU A 339 -8.07 21.57 -3.54
N PHE A 340 -7.68 20.31 -3.40
CA PHE A 340 -6.83 19.82 -2.32
C PHE A 340 -5.36 19.71 -2.71
N ALA A 341 -4.98 20.12 -3.93
CA ALA A 341 -3.59 20.02 -4.37
C ALA A 341 -2.68 20.82 -3.44
N LEU A 342 -1.64 20.18 -2.91
CA LEU A 342 -0.66 20.71 -1.95
C LEU A 342 -1.26 21.27 -0.64
N SER A 343 -2.52 20.97 -0.32
CA SER A 343 -3.22 21.59 0.83
C SER A 343 -2.50 21.41 2.17
N ARG A 344 -1.66 20.38 2.31
CA ARG A 344 -0.86 20.13 3.52
C ARG A 344 0.50 20.83 3.52
N LYS A 345 1.06 21.12 2.34
CA LYS A 345 2.39 21.74 2.21
C LYS A 345 2.31 23.23 1.93
N ASP A 346 1.40 23.60 1.06
CA ASP A 346 1.19 24.99 0.62
C ASP A 346 -0.30 25.27 0.42
N PRO A 347 -1.04 25.52 1.49
CA PRO A 347 -2.50 25.72 1.42
C PRO A 347 -2.95 26.83 0.48
N ALA A 348 -2.07 27.79 0.16
CA ALA A 348 -2.37 28.90 -0.75
C ALA A 348 -2.11 28.56 -2.24
N TYR A 349 -1.55 27.38 -2.54
CA TYR A 349 -1.18 26.99 -3.91
C TYR A 349 -2.34 27.08 -4.89
N VAL A 350 -3.47 26.46 -4.58
CA VAL A 350 -4.64 26.42 -5.48
C VAL A 350 -5.17 27.84 -5.78
N GLY A 351 -5.20 28.70 -4.75
CA GLY A 351 -5.60 30.10 -4.91
C GLY A 351 -4.70 30.83 -5.90
N ARG A 352 -3.38 30.74 -5.74
CA ARG A 352 -2.42 31.37 -6.64
C ARG A 352 -2.47 30.81 -8.07
N ALA A 353 -2.66 29.49 -8.22
CA ALA A 353 -2.82 28.86 -9.54
C ALA A 353 -4.06 29.41 -10.29
N LYS A 354 -5.19 29.55 -9.58
CA LYS A 354 -6.42 30.14 -10.14
C LYS A 354 -6.28 31.62 -10.49
N GLU A 355 -5.47 32.37 -9.76
CA GLU A 355 -5.17 33.75 -10.11
C GLU A 355 -4.39 33.87 -11.42
N VAL A 356 -3.43 32.98 -11.65
CA VAL A 356 -2.69 32.88 -12.92
C VAL A 356 -3.65 32.55 -14.06
N GLN A 357 -4.48 31.53 -13.89
CA GLN A 357 -5.48 31.12 -14.89
C GLN A 357 -6.44 32.22 -15.27
N LYS A 358 -6.84 33.06 -14.33
CA LYS A 358 -7.73 34.21 -14.61
C LYS A 358 -7.05 35.37 -15.35
N ALA A 359 -5.72 35.39 -15.33
CA ALA A 359 -4.93 36.43 -15.98
C ALA A 359 -4.57 36.07 -17.44
N GLU A 360 -4.82 34.84 -17.86
CA GLU A 360 -4.75 34.40 -19.26
C GLU A 360 -6.04 34.76 -20.04
#